data_cc8118d74cfe154233244921962b1088
#
_entry.id   cc8118d74cfe154233244921962b1088
#
_cell.length_a   1.000
_cell.length_b   1.000
_cell.length_c   1.000
_cell.angle_alpha   90.00
_cell.angle_beta   90.00
_cell.angle_gamma   90.00
#
_symmetry.space_group_name_H-M   'P 1'
#
loop_
_entity.id
_entity.type
_entity.pdbx_description
1 polymer ?
#
loop_
_entity_poly.entity_id
_entity_poly.type
_entity_poly.pdbx_seq_one_letter_code
_entity_poly.pdbx_strand_id
1 'polypeptide(L)'
;MTQQSTSSIHARTSSVQDLPRTAERLSDDILLPAETVKIRGEAREFAERVLAPRAAELNSAEESAEAFPYDIVRDMTDADLFAIPFRSDVGGRDLEYPMLAAATVLEELAYYAPGVASALYDGQIMLVGGTLDAAPNHIRAEFLPRLIHGEIVGSFATSEPDASTDLTADAMRTTAVAVPGGYRLTGHKRWITNACAADIVTVLCVVDGAQAMLLVDMHAEGVTVGEPDRKMGNRLQLTSDIEFTHVFVPDNHVIAEPGRGLAAALKSLSMGRTGVAAMGVGMGQCAFDHAAAHLRRRSAFGSKLGAFQHWQFRFAEHAIALETARSLYQKAARKSDTTDASEPEAAMAKVTGSRVAVDIARDAIQVHGGYGFVRRLSADGHINHLESIWRDSKIGEIYEGANEVQLWSIARLALGRDITG
;
A
#
# COMPACT_ATOMS: atom_id res chain seq x y z
N MET A 1 55.07 -27.16 8.12
CA MET A 1 53.65 -27.51 8.12
C MET A 1 52.96 -26.52 9.05
N THR A 2 52.51 -25.41 8.53
CA THR A 2 51.81 -24.35 9.26
C THR A 2 50.37 -24.35 8.74
N GLN A 3 49.44 -24.84 9.56
CA GLN A 3 48.02 -24.75 9.31
C GLN A 3 47.62 -23.28 9.42
N GLN A 4 47.34 -22.65 8.28
CA GLN A 4 46.60 -21.39 8.25
C GLN A 4 45.13 -21.71 8.57
N SER A 5 44.68 -21.20 9.72
CA SER A 5 43.28 -21.20 10.10
C SER A 5 42.51 -20.33 9.10
N THR A 6 41.69 -20.96 8.30
CA THR A 6 40.64 -20.26 7.54
C THR A 6 39.63 -19.66 8.53
N SER A 7 39.87 -18.42 8.98
CA SER A 7 38.88 -17.67 9.71
C SER A 7 37.69 -17.40 8.76
N SER A 8 36.55 -17.98 9.08
CA SER A 8 35.31 -17.88 8.35
C SER A 8 34.92 -16.42 8.16
N ILE A 9 35.01 -15.92 6.93
CA ILE A 9 34.51 -14.64 6.50
C ILE A 9 32.97 -14.78 6.33
N HIS A 10 32.28 -15.17 7.36
CA HIS A 10 30.82 -15.10 7.41
C HIS A 10 30.47 -13.91 8.29
N ALA A 11 30.51 -12.70 7.69
CA ALA A 11 29.77 -11.59 8.25
C ALA A 11 28.29 -11.99 8.20
N ARG A 12 27.74 -12.43 9.32
CA ARG A 12 26.28 -12.60 9.47
C ARG A 12 25.65 -11.28 9.03
N THR A 13 24.89 -11.33 7.95
CA THR A 13 23.94 -10.26 7.67
C THR A 13 22.94 -10.32 8.84
N SER A 14 22.84 -9.24 9.61
CA SER A 14 21.86 -9.16 10.67
C SER A 14 20.49 -9.44 10.09
N SER A 15 19.66 -10.20 10.80
CA SER A 15 18.25 -10.33 10.45
C SER A 15 17.60 -8.95 10.45
N VAL A 16 16.50 -8.78 9.75
CA VAL A 16 15.74 -7.50 9.74
C VAL A 16 15.43 -7.04 11.15
N GLN A 17 15.22 -7.98 12.09
CA GLN A 17 14.94 -7.75 13.51
C GLN A 17 16.07 -7.05 14.27
N ASP A 18 17.31 -7.12 13.79
CA ASP A 18 18.49 -6.60 14.51
C ASP A 18 18.93 -5.20 14.03
N LEU A 19 18.20 -4.59 13.08
CA LEU A 19 18.58 -3.30 12.51
C LEU A 19 17.97 -2.15 13.33
N PRO A 20 18.80 -1.29 13.92
CA PRO A 20 18.30 -0.03 14.47
C PRO A 20 17.84 0.85 13.31
N ARG A 21 16.69 1.47 13.40
CA ARG A 21 16.17 2.44 12.41
C ARG A 21 17.02 3.72 12.43
N THR A 22 18.10 3.70 11.67
CA THR A 22 19.19 4.68 11.78
C THR A 22 18.78 6.07 11.33
N ALA A 23 17.94 6.19 10.28
CA ALA A 23 17.51 7.49 9.78
C ALA A 23 16.51 8.18 10.73
N GLU A 24 15.80 7.45 11.56
CA GLU A 24 14.91 8.02 12.59
C GLU A 24 15.64 8.83 13.67
N ARG A 25 16.97 8.76 13.72
CA ARG A 25 17.75 9.67 14.58
C ARG A 25 17.69 11.13 14.13
N LEU A 26 17.30 11.36 12.88
CA LEU A 26 17.12 12.69 12.29
C LEU A 26 15.66 13.12 12.27
N SER A 27 14.74 12.17 12.45
CA SER A 27 13.30 12.38 12.52
C SER A 27 12.82 12.13 13.95
N ASP A 28 12.07 13.05 14.50
CA ASP A 28 11.37 12.88 15.75
C ASP A 28 9.85 13.00 15.53
N ASP A 29 9.08 12.53 16.49
CA ASP A 29 7.61 12.53 16.43
C ASP A 29 7.01 13.86 16.93
N ILE A 30 7.81 14.96 17.00
CA ILE A 30 7.38 16.24 17.57
C ILE A 30 6.15 16.85 16.87
N LEU A 31 5.96 16.53 15.60
CA LEU A 31 4.83 17.01 14.80
C LEU A 31 3.62 16.08 14.87
N LEU A 32 3.74 14.89 15.45
CA LEU A 32 2.65 13.93 15.58
C LEU A 32 1.85 14.18 16.87
N PRO A 33 0.51 14.09 16.81
CA PRO A 33 -0.31 14.03 18.01
C PRO A 33 0.07 12.84 18.90
N ALA A 34 -0.09 12.98 20.21
CA ALA A 34 0.27 11.93 21.16
C ALA A 34 -0.46 10.61 20.90
N GLU A 35 -1.73 10.66 20.45
CA GLU A 35 -2.48 9.46 20.04
C GLU A 35 -1.84 8.76 18.83
N THR A 36 -1.40 9.51 17.82
CA THR A 36 -0.72 8.95 16.63
C THR A 36 0.62 8.34 17.00
N VAL A 37 1.39 8.96 17.89
CA VAL A 37 2.63 8.38 18.43
C VAL A 37 2.36 7.04 19.12
N LYS A 38 1.29 6.95 19.91
CA LYS A 38 0.86 5.69 20.54
C LYS A 38 0.51 4.63 19.50
N ILE A 39 -0.31 4.98 18.48
CA ILE A 39 -0.67 4.08 17.38
C ILE A 39 0.57 3.59 16.62
N ARG A 40 1.53 4.49 16.36
CA ARG A 40 2.80 4.12 15.73
C ARG A 40 3.55 3.07 16.55
N GLY A 41 3.59 3.22 17.87
CA GLY A 41 4.17 2.24 18.78
C GLY A 41 3.47 0.88 18.70
N GLU A 42 2.16 0.85 18.74
CA GLU A 42 1.34 -0.37 18.61
C GLU A 42 1.56 -1.08 17.27
N ALA A 43 1.55 -0.32 16.16
CA ALA A 43 1.78 -0.86 14.82
C ALA A 43 3.21 -1.40 14.65
N ARG A 44 4.20 -0.72 15.22
CA ARG A 44 5.60 -1.17 15.24
C ARG A 44 5.77 -2.46 16.02
N GLU A 45 5.21 -2.53 17.23
CA GLU A 45 5.23 -3.74 18.04
C GLU A 45 4.57 -4.92 17.31
N PHE A 46 3.43 -4.69 16.68
CA PHE A 46 2.78 -5.70 15.83
C PHE A 46 3.69 -6.14 14.68
N ALA A 47 4.24 -5.20 13.92
CA ALA A 47 5.10 -5.49 12.78
C ALA A 47 6.37 -6.26 13.18
N GLU A 48 7.00 -5.90 14.30
CA GLU A 48 8.18 -6.58 14.83
C GLU A 48 7.86 -7.99 15.37
N ARG A 49 6.71 -8.17 15.99
CA ARG A 49 6.30 -9.45 16.56
C ARG A 49 5.74 -10.42 15.54
N VAL A 50 4.93 -9.94 14.58
CA VAL A 50 4.18 -10.79 13.65
C VAL A 50 4.82 -10.84 12.27
N LEU A 51 5.20 -9.69 11.69
CA LEU A 51 5.67 -9.63 10.31
C LEU A 51 7.17 -9.85 10.18
N ALA A 52 7.99 -9.26 11.04
CA ALA A 52 9.44 -9.35 10.96
C ALA A 52 9.99 -10.78 10.97
N PRO A 53 9.51 -11.72 11.82
CA PRO A 53 9.96 -13.11 11.79
C PRO A 53 9.62 -13.84 10.49
N ARG A 54 8.56 -13.41 9.81
CA ARG A 54 8.04 -14.00 8.58
C ARG A 54 8.37 -13.20 7.32
N ALA A 55 9.07 -12.08 7.42
CA ALA A 55 9.31 -11.17 6.30
C ALA A 55 9.89 -11.87 5.05
N ALA A 56 10.84 -12.79 5.25
CA ALA A 56 11.44 -13.56 4.15
C ALA A 56 10.44 -14.51 3.47
N GLU A 57 9.56 -15.15 4.24
CA GLU A 57 8.47 -16.01 3.75
C GLU A 57 7.45 -15.16 2.99
N LEU A 58 6.92 -14.13 3.63
CA LEU A 58 5.87 -13.27 3.07
C LEU A 58 6.30 -12.59 1.77
N ASN A 59 7.53 -12.05 1.72
CA ASN A 59 8.06 -11.35 0.54
C ASN A 59 8.52 -12.30 -0.58
N SER A 60 8.45 -13.61 -0.37
CA SER A 60 8.79 -14.64 -1.36
C SER A 60 7.66 -15.61 -1.66
N ALA A 61 6.48 -15.40 -1.08
CA ALA A 61 5.31 -16.24 -1.29
C ALA A 61 4.95 -16.37 -2.79
N GLU A 62 4.40 -17.53 -3.17
CA GLU A 62 3.80 -17.70 -4.48
C GLU A 62 2.45 -17.00 -4.54
N GLU A 63 2.08 -16.51 -5.73
CA GLU A 63 0.82 -15.81 -5.94
C GLU A 63 -0.23 -16.82 -6.38
N SER A 64 -0.97 -17.34 -5.41
CA SER A 64 -2.14 -18.20 -5.61
C SER A 64 -3.25 -17.80 -4.63
N ALA A 65 -4.48 -18.16 -4.92
CA ALA A 65 -5.63 -17.85 -4.05
C ALA A 65 -5.47 -18.45 -2.64
N GLU A 66 -4.87 -19.66 -2.56
CA GLU A 66 -4.62 -20.35 -1.30
C GLU A 66 -3.56 -19.65 -0.43
N ALA A 67 -2.73 -18.78 -1.02
CA ALA A 67 -1.72 -18.03 -0.30
C ALA A 67 -2.28 -16.77 0.39
N PHE A 68 -3.59 -16.48 0.26
CA PHE A 68 -4.17 -15.33 0.94
C PHE A 68 -3.98 -15.43 2.47
N PRO A 69 -3.41 -14.39 3.12
CA PRO A 69 -2.92 -14.51 4.49
C PRO A 69 -4.02 -14.29 5.55
N TYR A 70 -5.01 -15.20 5.62
CA TYR A 70 -6.11 -15.13 6.59
C TYR A 70 -5.64 -15.13 8.06
N ASP A 71 -4.51 -15.74 8.33
CA ASP A 71 -3.89 -15.72 9.66
C ASP A 71 -3.44 -14.32 10.05
N ILE A 72 -2.87 -13.56 9.13
CA ILE A 72 -2.47 -12.16 9.36
C ILE A 72 -3.70 -11.25 9.45
N VAL A 73 -4.76 -11.51 8.67
CA VAL A 73 -6.04 -10.79 8.82
C VAL A 73 -6.52 -10.89 10.27
N ARG A 74 -6.56 -12.11 10.82
CA ARG A 74 -6.95 -12.35 12.22
C ARG A 74 -6.02 -11.65 13.20
N ASP A 75 -4.70 -11.78 13.02
CA ASP A 75 -3.73 -11.13 13.90
C ASP A 75 -3.86 -9.60 13.89
N MET A 76 -4.16 -8.97 12.73
CA MET A 76 -4.41 -7.53 12.62
C MET A 76 -5.74 -7.14 13.29
N THR A 77 -6.77 -7.97 13.15
CA THR A 77 -8.06 -7.77 13.81
C THR A 77 -7.90 -7.87 15.34
N ASP A 78 -7.23 -8.89 15.83
CA ASP A 78 -6.97 -9.10 17.27
C ASP A 78 -6.10 -7.97 17.88
N ALA A 79 -5.25 -7.35 17.05
CA ALA A 79 -4.47 -6.17 17.43
C ALA A 79 -5.24 -4.84 17.25
N ASP A 80 -6.51 -4.89 16.90
CA ASP A 80 -7.39 -3.72 16.69
C ASP A 80 -6.85 -2.69 15.67
N LEU A 81 -6.05 -3.16 14.69
CA LEU A 81 -5.45 -2.30 13.68
C LEU A 81 -6.47 -1.85 12.61
N PHE A 82 -7.40 -2.74 12.23
CA PHE A 82 -8.41 -2.43 11.22
C PHE A 82 -9.43 -1.39 11.71
N ALA A 83 -9.60 -1.24 13.01
CA ALA A 83 -10.50 -0.27 13.62
C ALA A 83 -9.96 1.18 13.62
N ILE A 84 -8.65 1.37 13.41
CA ILE A 84 -7.96 2.65 13.59
C ILE A 84 -8.59 3.80 12.79
N PRO A 85 -8.91 3.69 11.47
CA PRO A 85 -9.41 4.84 10.71
C PRO A 85 -10.89 5.15 10.90
N PHE A 86 -11.62 4.41 11.74
CA PHE A 86 -13.08 4.50 11.82
C PHE A 86 -13.60 5.01 13.16
N ARG A 87 -14.89 5.42 13.13
CA ARG A 87 -15.62 5.90 14.30
C ARG A 87 -16.14 4.74 15.15
N SER A 88 -16.41 5.01 16.43
CA SER A 88 -16.86 4.01 17.40
C SER A 88 -18.24 3.42 17.08
N ASP A 89 -19.10 4.13 16.33
CA ASP A 89 -20.43 3.66 15.93
C ASP A 89 -20.40 2.46 14.95
N VAL A 90 -19.27 2.19 14.34
CA VAL A 90 -19.01 1.01 13.47
C VAL A 90 -17.95 0.06 14.04
N GLY A 91 -17.55 0.24 15.31
CA GLY A 91 -16.50 -0.56 15.93
C GLY A 91 -15.09 0.01 15.75
N GLY A 92 -14.97 1.26 15.31
CA GLY A 92 -13.69 1.94 15.16
C GLY A 92 -13.16 2.55 16.46
N ARG A 93 -11.93 3.09 16.42
CA ARG A 93 -11.21 3.63 17.59
C ARG A 93 -11.52 5.10 17.91
N ASP A 94 -12.27 5.79 17.04
CA ASP A 94 -12.75 7.18 17.24
C ASP A 94 -11.63 8.18 17.51
N LEU A 95 -10.52 8.09 16.77
CA LEU A 95 -9.36 8.94 16.92
C LEU A 95 -9.62 10.37 16.42
N GLU A 96 -8.88 11.35 16.91
CA GLU A 96 -8.94 12.73 16.43
C GLU A 96 -8.32 12.86 15.02
N TYR A 97 -7.26 12.08 14.72
CA TYR A 97 -6.56 12.07 13.43
C TYR A 97 -6.49 10.66 12.85
N PRO A 98 -7.63 10.06 12.42
CA PRO A 98 -7.71 8.67 12.00
C PRO A 98 -6.89 8.38 10.73
N MET A 99 -6.88 9.28 9.73
CA MET A 99 -6.09 9.12 8.51
C MET A 99 -4.59 9.22 8.75
N LEU A 100 -4.17 10.14 9.63
CA LEU A 100 -2.77 10.26 10.02
C LEU A 100 -2.31 9.00 10.76
N ALA A 101 -3.13 8.47 11.65
CA ALA A 101 -2.86 7.24 12.36
C ALA A 101 -2.78 6.04 11.39
N ALA A 102 -3.73 5.91 10.46
CA ALA A 102 -3.76 4.84 9.47
C ALA A 102 -2.53 4.87 8.53
N ALA A 103 -2.15 6.05 8.03
CA ALA A 103 -0.96 6.21 7.21
C ALA A 103 0.32 5.83 8.00
N THR A 104 0.37 6.17 9.29
CA THR A 104 1.48 5.79 10.17
C THR A 104 1.56 4.27 10.37
N VAL A 105 0.42 3.57 10.49
CA VAL A 105 0.38 2.10 10.51
C VAL A 105 1.00 1.52 9.24
N LEU A 106 0.62 2.05 8.07
CA LEU A 106 1.17 1.59 6.79
C LEU A 106 2.69 1.75 6.68
N GLU A 107 3.26 2.85 7.19
CA GLU A 107 4.72 3.02 7.24
C GLU A 107 5.38 1.91 8.05
N GLU A 108 4.82 1.56 9.22
CA GLU A 108 5.37 0.53 10.09
C GLU A 108 5.26 -0.89 9.51
N LEU A 109 4.11 -1.23 8.93
CA LEU A 109 3.88 -2.55 8.31
C LEU A 109 4.75 -2.75 7.06
N ALA A 110 4.85 -1.72 6.21
CA ALA A 110 5.59 -1.78 4.95
C ALA A 110 7.12 -1.87 5.14
N TYR A 111 7.63 -1.55 6.32
CA TYR A 111 9.03 -1.76 6.67
C TYR A 111 9.42 -3.25 6.56
N TYR A 112 8.52 -4.18 6.90
CA TYR A 112 8.77 -5.62 6.93
C TYR A 112 8.07 -6.39 5.82
N ALA A 113 6.81 -6.04 5.52
CA ALA A 113 5.97 -6.81 4.61
C ALA A 113 5.10 -5.87 3.73
N PRO A 114 5.70 -5.23 2.68
CA PRO A 114 4.99 -4.28 1.83
C PRO A 114 3.73 -4.86 1.17
N GLY A 115 3.78 -6.10 0.70
CA GLY A 115 2.63 -6.76 0.07
C GLY A 115 1.46 -6.97 1.02
N VAL A 116 1.73 -7.34 2.27
CA VAL A 116 0.72 -7.45 3.33
C VAL A 116 0.14 -6.08 3.68
N ALA A 117 0.99 -5.07 3.85
CA ALA A 117 0.56 -3.70 4.12
C ALA A 117 -0.37 -3.18 3.02
N SER A 118 0.01 -3.41 1.75
CA SER A 118 -0.76 -2.99 0.58
C SER A 118 -2.08 -3.75 0.43
N ALA A 119 -2.09 -5.08 0.63
CA ALA A 119 -3.30 -5.88 0.46
C ALA A 119 -4.32 -5.69 1.59
N LEU A 120 -3.84 -5.85 2.85
CA LEU A 120 -4.72 -5.96 4.00
C LEU A 120 -5.02 -4.62 4.66
N TYR A 121 -4.11 -3.67 4.62
CA TYR A 121 -4.37 -2.39 5.26
C TYR A 121 -4.75 -1.30 4.26
N ASP A 122 -3.96 -1.08 3.21
CA ASP A 122 -4.27 -0.08 2.19
C ASP A 122 -5.50 -0.50 1.35
N GLY A 123 -5.45 -1.67 0.71
CA GLY A 123 -6.52 -2.15 -0.17
C GLY A 123 -7.83 -2.41 0.56
N GLN A 124 -7.79 -3.17 1.66
CA GLN A 124 -9.02 -3.55 2.38
C GLN A 124 -9.53 -2.42 3.28
N ILE A 125 -8.68 -1.80 4.09
CA ILE A 125 -9.13 -0.84 5.11
C ILE A 125 -9.21 0.57 4.55
N MET A 126 -8.15 1.08 3.89
CA MET A 126 -8.19 2.45 3.40
C MET A 126 -9.08 2.62 2.18
N LEU A 127 -8.98 1.73 1.17
CA LEU A 127 -9.78 1.85 -0.05
C LEU A 127 -11.22 1.34 0.16
N VAL A 128 -11.41 0.06 0.51
CA VAL A 128 -12.76 -0.51 0.68
C VAL A 128 -13.44 0.05 1.91
N GLY A 129 -12.76 0.03 3.06
CA GLY A 129 -13.30 0.55 4.30
C GLY A 129 -13.66 2.03 4.21
N GLY A 130 -12.77 2.85 3.62
CA GLY A 130 -13.06 4.27 3.37
C GLY A 130 -14.22 4.50 2.39
N THR A 131 -14.40 3.62 1.40
CA THR A 131 -15.56 3.65 0.49
C THR A 131 -16.85 3.31 1.22
N LEU A 132 -16.83 2.28 2.08
CA LEU A 132 -17.98 1.87 2.89
C LEU A 132 -18.34 2.92 3.97
N ASP A 133 -17.33 3.56 4.57
CA ASP A 133 -17.58 4.62 5.56
C ASP A 133 -18.28 5.86 4.97
N ALA A 134 -18.01 6.14 3.68
CA ALA A 134 -18.66 7.20 2.93
C ALA A 134 -19.99 6.78 2.26
N ALA A 135 -20.36 5.50 2.32
CA ALA A 135 -21.57 4.96 1.71
C ALA A 135 -22.85 5.36 2.49
N PRO A 136 -24.05 5.15 1.90
CA PRO A 136 -25.31 5.29 2.63
C PRO A 136 -25.32 4.52 3.95
N ASN A 137 -25.96 5.06 4.99
CA ASN A 137 -25.91 4.54 6.36
C ASN A 137 -26.23 3.04 6.47
N HIS A 138 -27.16 2.51 5.68
CA HIS A 138 -27.51 1.09 5.73
C HIS A 138 -26.37 0.19 5.23
N ILE A 139 -25.67 0.58 4.14
CA ILE A 139 -24.50 -0.14 3.64
C ILE A 139 -23.34 -0.04 4.67
N ARG A 140 -23.09 1.19 5.15
CA ARG A 140 -22.06 1.45 6.16
C ARG A 140 -22.27 0.58 7.41
N ALA A 141 -23.49 0.57 7.95
CA ALA A 141 -23.80 -0.17 9.18
C ALA A 141 -23.79 -1.68 9.00
N GLU A 142 -24.07 -2.20 7.80
CA GLU A 142 -24.10 -3.63 7.51
C GLU A 142 -22.70 -4.20 7.23
N PHE A 143 -21.89 -3.52 6.42
CA PHE A 143 -20.65 -4.10 5.88
C PHE A 143 -19.39 -3.62 6.59
N LEU A 144 -19.32 -2.36 7.03
CA LEU A 144 -18.10 -1.82 7.61
C LEU A 144 -17.69 -2.50 8.93
N PRO A 145 -18.57 -2.78 9.90
CA PRO A 145 -18.20 -3.54 11.10
C PRO A 145 -17.65 -4.94 10.77
N ARG A 146 -18.25 -5.63 9.82
CA ARG A 146 -17.81 -6.97 9.40
C ARG A 146 -16.41 -6.94 8.77
N LEU A 147 -16.12 -5.88 7.98
CA LEU A 147 -14.78 -5.64 7.42
C LEU A 147 -13.75 -5.37 8.53
N ILE A 148 -14.08 -4.52 9.50
CA ILE A 148 -13.23 -4.18 10.66
C ILE A 148 -12.91 -5.43 11.49
N HIS A 149 -13.90 -6.30 11.70
CA HIS A 149 -13.72 -7.53 12.47
C HIS A 149 -13.13 -8.70 11.65
N GLY A 150 -12.72 -8.45 10.38
CA GLY A 150 -12.13 -9.48 9.52
C GLY A 150 -13.08 -10.63 9.17
N GLU A 151 -14.41 -10.42 9.32
CA GLU A 151 -15.43 -11.40 8.96
C GLU A 151 -15.64 -11.52 7.45
N ILE A 152 -15.32 -10.45 6.71
CA ILE A 152 -15.35 -10.35 5.26
C ILE A 152 -14.08 -9.74 4.72
N VAL A 153 -13.71 -10.14 3.51
CA VAL A 153 -12.66 -9.53 2.71
C VAL A 153 -13.29 -8.66 1.63
N GLY A 154 -12.75 -7.46 1.43
CA GLY A 154 -13.22 -6.52 0.43
C GLY A 154 -12.22 -6.26 -0.68
N SER A 155 -12.74 -5.92 -1.87
CA SER A 155 -11.98 -5.45 -3.03
C SER A 155 -12.51 -4.11 -3.55
N PHE A 156 -11.61 -3.35 -4.18
CA PHE A 156 -11.93 -2.07 -4.82
C PHE A 156 -11.63 -2.13 -6.32
N ALA A 157 -12.65 -1.98 -7.17
CA ALA A 157 -12.56 -2.26 -8.59
C ALA A 157 -12.90 -1.04 -9.45
N THR A 158 -11.86 -0.36 -9.96
CA THR A 158 -11.99 0.74 -10.91
C THR A 158 -11.35 0.42 -12.26
N SER A 159 -10.16 -0.21 -12.26
CA SER A 159 -9.35 -0.42 -13.47
C SER A 159 -9.97 -1.45 -14.42
N GLU A 160 -9.83 -1.21 -15.74
CA GLU A 160 -10.27 -2.10 -16.81
C GLU A 160 -9.11 -2.39 -17.77
N PRO A 161 -9.16 -3.48 -18.55
CA PRO A 161 -8.08 -3.87 -19.46
C PRO A 161 -7.65 -2.76 -20.42
N ASP A 162 -8.60 -2.03 -21.00
CA ASP A 162 -8.36 -1.04 -22.04
C ASP A 162 -8.42 0.41 -21.55
N ALA A 163 -8.92 0.67 -20.34
CA ALA A 163 -9.06 2.02 -19.78
C ALA A 163 -7.87 2.44 -18.91
N SER A 164 -7.24 1.49 -18.19
CA SER A 164 -6.09 1.75 -17.32
C SER A 164 -6.36 2.88 -16.31
N THR A 165 -5.68 4.01 -16.42
CA THR A 165 -5.84 5.20 -15.56
C THR A 165 -6.91 6.17 -16.03
N ASP A 166 -7.48 5.97 -17.22
CA ASP A 166 -8.59 6.78 -17.73
C ASP A 166 -9.91 6.28 -17.12
N LEU A 167 -10.37 6.96 -16.08
CA LEU A 167 -11.63 6.66 -15.41
C LEU A 167 -12.81 7.47 -15.96
N THR A 168 -12.71 8.07 -17.16
CA THR A 168 -13.84 8.76 -17.79
C THR A 168 -14.95 7.77 -18.18
N ALA A 169 -16.20 8.24 -18.21
CA ALA A 169 -17.33 7.38 -18.61
C ALA A 169 -17.18 6.82 -20.02
N ASP A 170 -16.56 7.58 -20.93
CA ASP A 170 -16.34 7.17 -22.33
C ASP A 170 -15.28 6.08 -22.48
N ALA A 171 -14.29 6.03 -21.58
CA ALA A 171 -13.24 5.02 -21.59
C ALA A 171 -13.70 3.71 -20.94
N MET A 172 -14.63 3.77 -19.96
CA MET A 172 -15.09 2.61 -19.22
C MET A 172 -16.04 1.72 -20.03
N ARG A 173 -15.89 0.41 -19.88
CA ARG A 173 -16.69 -0.62 -20.55
C ARG A 173 -17.60 -1.40 -19.59
N THR A 174 -17.31 -1.38 -18.30
CA THR A 174 -18.19 -1.96 -17.26
C THR A 174 -19.44 -1.09 -17.14
N THR A 175 -20.60 -1.66 -17.48
CA THR A 175 -21.90 -0.97 -17.49
C THR A 175 -22.91 -1.65 -16.61
N ALA A 176 -23.83 -0.88 -16.05
CA ALA A 176 -24.98 -1.43 -15.33
C ALA A 176 -26.28 -0.86 -15.90
N VAL A 177 -27.24 -1.73 -16.15
CA VAL A 177 -28.55 -1.38 -16.72
C VAL A 177 -29.59 -1.51 -15.61
N ALA A 178 -30.41 -0.48 -15.42
CA ALA A 178 -31.49 -0.48 -14.44
C ALA A 178 -32.54 -1.55 -14.77
N VAL A 179 -32.95 -2.32 -13.77
CA VAL A 179 -34.00 -3.33 -13.83
C VAL A 179 -34.89 -3.21 -12.60
N PRO A 180 -36.09 -3.83 -12.57
CA PRO A 180 -36.91 -3.79 -11.37
C PRO A 180 -36.13 -4.28 -10.12
N GLY A 181 -35.99 -3.42 -9.10
CA GLY A 181 -35.35 -3.71 -7.82
C GLY A 181 -33.82 -3.60 -7.80
N GLY A 182 -33.17 -3.09 -8.87
CA GLY A 182 -31.73 -2.96 -8.91
C GLY A 182 -31.11 -2.75 -10.30
N TYR A 183 -29.95 -3.31 -10.50
CA TYR A 183 -29.15 -3.19 -11.73
C TYR A 183 -28.67 -4.55 -12.24
N ARG A 184 -28.45 -4.66 -13.54
CA ARG A 184 -27.69 -5.74 -14.16
C ARG A 184 -26.33 -5.24 -14.59
N LEU A 185 -25.28 -5.69 -13.88
CA LEU A 185 -23.89 -5.30 -14.11
C LEU A 185 -23.23 -6.27 -15.10
N THR A 186 -22.54 -5.71 -16.11
CA THR A 186 -21.77 -6.48 -17.09
C THR A 186 -20.45 -5.72 -17.34
N GLY A 187 -19.32 -6.44 -17.36
CA GLY A 187 -18.01 -5.84 -17.64
C GLY A 187 -16.84 -6.67 -17.11
N HIS A 188 -15.66 -6.10 -17.25
CA HIS A 188 -14.41 -6.74 -16.88
C HIS A 188 -13.52 -5.75 -16.09
N LYS A 189 -13.15 -6.11 -14.88
CA LYS A 189 -12.21 -5.36 -14.03
C LYS A 189 -10.88 -6.11 -13.93
N ARG A 190 -9.78 -5.37 -13.95
CA ARG A 190 -8.43 -5.92 -14.03
C ARG A 190 -7.53 -5.44 -12.89
N TRP A 191 -6.60 -6.31 -12.48
CA TRP A 191 -5.64 -6.08 -11.38
C TRP A 191 -6.30 -5.75 -10.04
N ILE A 192 -7.39 -6.42 -9.73
CA ILE A 192 -8.16 -6.14 -8.53
C ILE A 192 -7.55 -6.86 -7.33
N THR A 193 -7.04 -6.07 -6.39
CA THR A 193 -6.42 -6.55 -5.15
C THR A 193 -7.44 -7.31 -4.32
N ASN A 194 -7.03 -8.46 -3.79
CA ASN A 194 -7.80 -9.38 -2.95
C ASN A 194 -8.98 -10.06 -3.67
N ALA A 195 -9.22 -9.85 -4.97
CA ALA A 195 -10.40 -10.38 -5.66
C ALA A 195 -10.58 -11.89 -5.50
N CYS A 196 -9.49 -12.67 -5.47
CA CYS A 196 -9.55 -14.13 -5.30
C CYS A 196 -10.00 -14.59 -3.90
N ALA A 197 -10.05 -13.70 -2.92
CA ALA A 197 -10.45 -13.99 -1.55
C ALA A 197 -11.61 -13.10 -1.07
N ALA A 198 -12.10 -12.19 -1.92
CA ALA A 198 -13.09 -11.20 -1.54
C ALA A 198 -14.50 -11.78 -1.43
N ASP A 199 -15.23 -11.33 -0.42
CA ASP A 199 -16.66 -11.54 -0.24
C ASP A 199 -17.48 -10.44 -0.92
N ILE A 200 -16.93 -9.21 -0.95
CA ILE A 200 -17.57 -8.04 -1.54
C ILE A 200 -16.59 -7.28 -2.42
N VAL A 201 -17.10 -6.59 -3.44
CA VAL A 201 -16.32 -5.66 -4.24
C VAL A 201 -17.08 -4.36 -4.48
N THR A 202 -16.41 -3.22 -4.30
CA THR A 202 -16.93 -1.92 -4.70
C THR A 202 -16.53 -1.62 -6.14
N VAL A 203 -17.50 -1.46 -7.04
CA VAL A 203 -17.29 -1.40 -8.49
C VAL A 203 -17.68 -0.05 -9.05
N LEU A 204 -16.73 0.64 -9.67
CA LEU A 204 -17.02 1.80 -10.51
C LEU A 204 -17.53 1.33 -11.88
N CYS A 205 -18.71 1.75 -12.27
CA CYS A 205 -19.34 1.38 -13.54
C CYS A 205 -20.08 2.56 -14.18
N VAL A 206 -20.57 2.38 -15.40
CA VAL A 206 -21.37 3.39 -16.11
C VAL A 206 -22.84 2.95 -16.15
N VAL A 207 -23.73 3.84 -15.75
CA VAL A 207 -25.18 3.72 -15.82
C VAL A 207 -25.70 4.89 -16.67
N ASP A 208 -26.36 4.62 -17.79
CA ASP A 208 -26.91 5.64 -18.70
C ASP A 208 -25.94 6.79 -19.01
N GLY A 209 -24.65 6.45 -19.26
CA GLY A 209 -23.59 7.41 -19.60
C GLY A 209 -22.99 8.16 -18.41
N ALA A 210 -23.42 7.90 -17.19
CA ALA A 210 -22.91 8.50 -15.95
C ALA A 210 -22.28 7.44 -15.02
N GLN A 211 -21.20 7.78 -14.34
CA GLN A 211 -20.52 6.83 -13.44
C GLN A 211 -21.28 6.68 -12.12
N ALA A 212 -21.48 5.44 -11.72
CA ALA A 212 -22.01 5.03 -10.42
C ALA A 212 -21.00 4.14 -9.70
N MET A 213 -21.17 3.96 -8.38
CA MET A 213 -20.40 3.01 -7.60
C MET A 213 -21.36 2.03 -6.92
N LEU A 214 -21.17 0.75 -7.19
CA LEU A 214 -22.02 -0.33 -6.71
C LEU A 214 -21.24 -1.25 -5.77
N LEU A 215 -21.94 -1.78 -4.76
CA LEU A 215 -21.44 -2.87 -3.91
C LEU A 215 -21.94 -4.20 -4.49
N VAL A 216 -21.02 -5.09 -4.83
CA VAL A 216 -21.34 -6.39 -5.45
C VAL A 216 -20.93 -7.51 -4.51
N ASP A 217 -21.83 -8.48 -4.31
CA ASP A 217 -21.52 -9.75 -3.66
C ASP A 217 -20.69 -10.61 -4.61
N MET A 218 -19.50 -11.01 -4.19
CA MET A 218 -18.58 -11.80 -5.01
C MET A 218 -19.04 -13.23 -5.24
N HIS A 219 -20.01 -13.70 -4.46
CA HIS A 219 -20.64 -15.02 -4.61
C HIS A 219 -21.91 -15.00 -5.48
N ALA A 220 -22.29 -13.81 -6.00
CA ALA A 220 -23.47 -13.67 -6.85
C ALA A 220 -23.31 -14.42 -8.18
N GLU A 221 -24.43 -14.94 -8.71
CA GLU A 221 -24.46 -15.55 -10.04
C GLU A 221 -23.98 -14.57 -11.12
N GLY A 222 -23.04 -15.01 -11.96
CA GLY A 222 -22.45 -14.22 -13.04
C GLY A 222 -21.14 -13.52 -12.66
N VAL A 223 -20.65 -13.64 -11.42
CA VAL A 223 -19.31 -13.21 -11.04
C VAL A 223 -18.31 -14.34 -11.32
N THR A 224 -17.24 -14.01 -12.03
CA THR A 224 -16.11 -14.93 -12.25
C THR A 224 -14.81 -14.24 -11.90
N VAL A 225 -13.95 -14.88 -11.11
CA VAL A 225 -12.65 -14.38 -10.68
C VAL A 225 -11.55 -15.20 -11.30
N GLY A 226 -10.58 -14.54 -11.91
CA GLY A 226 -9.38 -15.17 -12.47
C GLY A 226 -8.35 -15.55 -11.40
N GLU A 227 -7.40 -16.41 -11.80
CA GLU A 227 -6.24 -16.70 -10.97
C GLU A 227 -5.40 -15.43 -10.71
N PRO A 228 -4.72 -15.32 -9.55
CA PRO A 228 -3.86 -14.20 -9.28
C PRO A 228 -2.69 -14.08 -10.28
N ASP A 229 -2.46 -12.87 -10.77
CA ASP A 229 -1.33 -12.57 -11.65
C ASP A 229 0.01 -12.75 -10.94
N ARG A 230 0.99 -13.35 -11.63
CA ARG A 230 2.37 -13.47 -11.13
C ARG A 230 3.12 -12.17 -11.35
N LYS A 231 3.33 -11.42 -10.28
CA LYS A 231 3.93 -10.09 -10.32
C LYS A 231 5.44 -10.09 -10.08
N MET A 232 6.10 -9.01 -10.43
CA MET A 232 7.51 -8.73 -10.13
C MET A 232 7.78 -8.70 -8.64
N GLY A 233 6.92 -8.05 -7.86
CA GLY A 233 7.03 -7.84 -6.43
C GLY A 233 5.66 -7.69 -5.77
N ASN A 234 5.67 -7.13 -4.55
CA ASN A 234 4.50 -6.90 -3.73
C ASN A 234 3.71 -8.20 -3.50
N ARG A 235 4.44 -9.24 -3.08
CA ARG A 235 3.90 -10.58 -2.84
C ARG A 235 2.81 -10.53 -1.78
N LEU A 236 1.81 -11.41 -1.89
CA LEU A 236 0.59 -11.45 -1.08
C LEU A 236 -0.38 -10.27 -1.28
N GLN A 237 -0.04 -9.25 -2.06
CA GLN A 237 -1.04 -8.41 -2.67
C GLN A 237 -1.59 -9.15 -3.91
N LEU A 238 -2.43 -10.14 -3.69
CA LEU A 238 -2.98 -10.96 -4.78
C LEU A 238 -3.90 -10.11 -5.65
N THR A 239 -3.63 -10.06 -6.95
CA THR A 239 -4.43 -9.29 -7.92
C THR A 239 -4.98 -10.21 -8.98
N SER A 240 -6.28 -10.15 -9.21
CA SER A 240 -6.99 -10.97 -10.21
C SER A 240 -7.90 -10.11 -11.05
N ASP A 241 -8.31 -10.66 -12.19
CA ASP A 241 -9.41 -10.12 -12.99
C ASP A 241 -10.75 -10.52 -12.39
N ILE A 242 -11.77 -9.69 -12.57
CA ILE A 242 -13.16 -9.99 -12.24
C ILE A 242 -14.01 -9.76 -13.48
N GLU A 243 -14.74 -10.79 -13.91
CA GLU A 243 -15.74 -10.67 -14.97
C GLU A 243 -17.14 -10.68 -14.36
N PHE A 244 -17.98 -9.76 -14.83
CA PHE A 244 -19.38 -9.63 -14.46
C PHE A 244 -20.24 -9.94 -15.68
N THR A 245 -21.06 -10.98 -15.62
CA THR A 245 -22.00 -11.40 -16.67
C THR A 245 -23.43 -11.26 -16.19
N HIS A 246 -24.06 -10.10 -16.45
CA HIS A 246 -25.44 -9.78 -16.04
C HIS A 246 -25.69 -9.97 -14.53
N VAL A 247 -24.71 -9.66 -13.68
CA VAL A 247 -24.80 -9.79 -12.22
C VAL A 247 -25.90 -8.87 -11.68
N PHE A 248 -26.83 -9.42 -10.91
CA PHE A 248 -27.86 -8.60 -10.26
C PHE A 248 -27.29 -7.91 -9.02
N VAL A 249 -27.43 -6.59 -9.00
CA VAL A 249 -27.06 -5.75 -7.86
C VAL A 249 -28.31 -5.03 -7.37
N PRO A 250 -28.77 -5.27 -6.14
CA PRO A 250 -30.00 -4.66 -5.62
C PRO A 250 -29.85 -3.16 -5.39
N ASP A 251 -30.97 -2.41 -5.45
CA ASP A 251 -30.99 -0.96 -5.28
C ASP A 251 -30.35 -0.48 -3.95
N ASN A 252 -30.48 -1.27 -2.88
CA ASN A 252 -29.88 -0.97 -1.59
C ASN A 252 -28.35 -1.22 -1.54
N HIS A 253 -27.73 -1.65 -2.64
CA HIS A 253 -26.28 -1.79 -2.78
C HIS A 253 -25.65 -0.68 -3.63
N VAL A 254 -26.35 0.42 -3.88
CA VAL A 254 -25.80 1.60 -4.54
C VAL A 254 -25.00 2.44 -3.52
N ILE A 255 -23.66 2.44 -3.68
CA ILE A 255 -22.76 3.26 -2.85
C ILE A 255 -22.83 4.73 -3.28
N ALA A 256 -22.77 4.97 -4.60
CA ALA A 256 -22.89 6.30 -5.18
C ALA A 256 -23.72 6.24 -6.46
N GLU A 257 -24.75 7.11 -6.49
CA GLU A 257 -25.67 7.25 -7.62
C GLU A 257 -24.98 7.65 -8.92
N PRO A 258 -25.58 7.38 -10.08
CA PRO A 258 -25.07 7.84 -11.38
C PRO A 258 -24.76 9.36 -11.35
N GLY A 259 -23.56 9.71 -11.82
CA GLY A 259 -23.00 11.07 -11.76
C GLY A 259 -22.18 11.38 -10.50
N ARG A 260 -22.21 10.50 -9.49
CA ARG A 260 -21.40 10.64 -8.25
C ARG A 260 -20.32 9.55 -8.08
N GLY A 261 -20.34 8.50 -8.91
CA GLY A 261 -19.45 7.35 -8.77
C GLY A 261 -17.98 7.73 -8.89
N LEU A 262 -17.60 8.56 -9.86
CA LEU A 262 -16.21 9.00 -10.03
C LEU A 262 -15.70 9.79 -8.80
N ALA A 263 -16.51 10.71 -8.29
CA ALA A 263 -16.13 11.50 -7.11
C ALA A 263 -15.91 10.60 -5.88
N ALA A 264 -16.77 9.59 -5.68
CA ALA A 264 -16.62 8.60 -4.62
C ALA A 264 -15.31 7.79 -4.80
N ALA A 265 -15.04 7.29 -6.01
CA ALA A 265 -13.82 6.55 -6.31
C ALA A 265 -12.56 7.40 -6.10
N LEU A 266 -12.55 8.66 -6.56
CA LEU A 266 -11.40 9.55 -6.40
C LEU A 266 -11.14 9.92 -4.93
N LYS A 267 -12.20 10.03 -4.10
CA LYS A 267 -12.06 10.24 -2.66
C LYS A 267 -11.32 9.07 -2.01
N SER A 268 -11.72 7.84 -2.29
CA SER A 268 -11.05 6.63 -1.78
C SER A 268 -9.61 6.52 -2.29
N LEU A 269 -9.37 6.79 -3.59
CA LEU A 269 -8.03 6.82 -4.17
C LEU A 269 -7.11 7.89 -3.56
N SER A 270 -7.65 9.01 -3.07
CA SER A 270 -6.84 10.02 -2.38
C SER A 270 -6.33 9.52 -1.02
N MET A 271 -7.12 8.71 -0.33
CA MET A 271 -6.68 8.04 0.90
C MET A 271 -5.59 7.00 0.60
N GLY A 272 -5.82 6.11 -0.38
CA GLY A 272 -4.84 5.13 -0.80
C GLY A 272 -3.54 5.75 -1.30
N ARG A 273 -3.56 6.86 -2.06
CA ARG A 273 -2.33 7.59 -2.46
C ARG A 273 -1.51 8.05 -1.27
N THR A 274 -2.16 8.47 -0.20
CA THR A 274 -1.49 8.81 1.07
C THR A 274 -0.89 7.55 1.70
N GLY A 275 -1.60 6.43 1.66
CA GLY A 275 -1.12 5.11 2.09
C GLY A 275 0.09 4.65 1.29
N VAL A 276 0.04 4.74 -0.05
CA VAL A 276 1.19 4.42 -0.93
C VAL A 276 2.42 5.24 -0.58
N ALA A 277 2.24 6.52 -0.26
CA ALA A 277 3.35 7.39 0.16
C ALA A 277 3.96 6.92 1.48
N ALA A 278 3.15 6.58 2.47
CA ALA A 278 3.59 6.06 3.76
C ALA A 278 4.31 4.70 3.62
N MET A 279 3.76 3.77 2.81
CA MET A 279 4.42 2.51 2.49
C MET A 279 5.77 2.73 1.80
N GLY A 280 5.85 3.70 0.89
CA GLY A 280 7.10 4.09 0.24
C GLY A 280 8.16 4.55 1.25
N VAL A 281 7.76 5.34 2.25
CA VAL A 281 8.65 5.73 3.36
C VAL A 281 9.09 4.52 4.18
N GLY A 282 8.17 3.60 4.53
CA GLY A 282 8.50 2.38 5.26
C GLY A 282 9.52 1.49 4.53
N MET A 283 9.30 1.23 3.24
CA MET A 283 10.23 0.48 2.38
C MET A 283 11.58 1.19 2.24
N GLY A 284 11.55 2.50 1.98
CA GLY A 284 12.76 3.33 1.87
C GLY A 284 13.56 3.35 3.17
N GLN A 285 12.90 3.43 4.32
CA GLN A 285 13.53 3.37 5.65
C GLN A 285 14.20 2.02 5.87
N CYS A 286 13.55 0.91 5.56
CA CYS A 286 14.11 -0.42 5.68
C CYS A 286 15.37 -0.56 4.80
N ALA A 287 15.30 -0.16 3.54
CA ALA A 287 16.44 -0.20 2.63
C ALA A 287 17.60 0.68 3.13
N PHE A 288 17.29 1.88 3.64
CA PHE A 288 18.27 2.79 4.22
C PHE A 288 18.99 2.18 5.42
N ASP A 289 18.26 1.58 6.34
CA ASP A 289 18.81 0.99 7.56
C ASP A 289 19.75 -0.17 7.26
N HIS A 290 19.34 -1.07 6.34
CA HIS A 290 20.19 -2.15 5.85
C HIS A 290 21.49 -1.64 5.24
N ALA A 291 21.41 -0.64 4.37
CA ALA A 291 22.58 -0.07 3.72
C ALA A 291 23.48 0.70 4.71
N ALA A 292 22.91 1.48 5.61
CA ALA A 292 23.66 2.20 6.65
C ALA A 292 24.43 1.21 7.56
N ALA A 293 23.78 0.13 7.98
CA ALA A 293 24.44 -0.94 8.74
C ALA A 293 25.59 -1.59 7.97
N HIS A 294 25.41 -1.84 6.66
CA HIS A 294 26.46 -2.40 5.81
C HIS A 294 27.62 -1.42 5.63
N LEU A 295 27.35 -0.16 5.34
CA LEU A 295 28.38 0.90 5.20
C LEU A 295 29.26 1.03 6.44
N ARG A 296 28.68 0.84 7.63
CA ARG A 296 29.41 0.89 8.91
C ARG A 296 30.25 -0.36 9.18
N ARG A 297 29.87 -1.52 8.66
CA ARG A 297 30.55 -2.81 8.94
C ARG A 297 31.56 -3.19 7.88
N ARG A 298 31.20 -3.05 6.58
CA ARG A 298 32.01 -3.52 5.47
C ARG A 298 33.22 -2.63 5.25
N SER A 299 34.39 -3.28 5.06
CA SER A 299 35.62 -2.62 4.67
C SER A 299 36.07 -3.07 3.28
N ALA A 300 36.59 -2.12 2.49
CA ALA A 300 37.25 -2.35 1.20
C ALA A 300 38.29 -1.24 0.99
N PHE A 301 39.36 -1.53 0.25
CA PHE A 301 40.45 -0.59 -0.03
C PHE A 301 41.01 0.10 1.24
N GLY A 302 41.12 -0.67 2.32
CA GLY A 302 41.73 -0.23 3.59
C GLY A 302 40.81 0.63 4.48
N SER A 303 39.56 0.87 4.10
CA SER A 303 38.62 1.74 4.84
C SER A 303 37.23 1.12 4.94
N LYS A 304 36.39 1.61 5.88
CA LYS A 304 34.96 1.30 5.88
C LYS A 304 34.31 1.89 4.64
N LEU A 305 33.28 1.21 4.08
CA LEU A 305 32.58 1.74 2.91
C LEU A 305 31.96 3.11 3.21
N GLY A 306 31.43 3.32 4.41
CA GLY A 306 30.87 4.61 4.86
C GLY A 306 31.92 5.73 5.02
N ALA A 307 33.22 5.45 4.93
CA ALA A 307 34.27 6.47 4.91
C ALA A 307 34.46 7.12 3.53
N PHE A 308 33.93 6.50 2.47
CA PHE A 308 34.00 7.09 1.12
C PHE A 308 32.97 8.20 0.97
N GLN A 309 33.43 9.40 0.57
CA GLN A 309 32.62 10.62 0.48
C GLN A 309 31.40 10.45 -0.43
N HIS A 310 31.50 9.66 -1.51
CA HIS A 310 30.36 9.34 -2.39
C HIS A 310 29.16 8.82 -1.60
N TRP A 311 29.38 7.81 -0.73
CA TRP A 311 28.30 7.21 0.06
C TRP A 311 27.82 8.15 1.17
N GLN A 312 28.71 8.94 1.76
CA GLN A 312 28.32 9.90 2.79
C GLN A 312 27.32 10.93 2.24
N PHE A 313 27.62 11.52 1.09
CA PHE A 313 26.72 12.50 0.47
C PHE A 313 25.44 11.84 -0.03
N ARG A 314 25.56 10.70 -0.69
CA ARG A 314 24.39 9.98 -1.21
C ARG A 314 23.41 9.58 -0.12
N PHE A 315 23.89 9.11 1.03
CA PHE A 315 23.03 8.75 2.16
C PHE A 315 22.52 9.96 2.95
N ALA A 316 23.21 11.07 2.95
CA ALA A 316 22.67 12.33 3.44
C ALA A 316 21.49 12.83 2.57
N GLU A 317 21.61 12.75 1.24
CA GLU A 317 20.51 13.04 0.31
C GLU A 317 19.31 12.11 0.53
N HIS A 318 19.55 10.81 0.73
CA HIS A 318 18.50 9.85 1.04
C HIS A 318 17.79 10.13 2.37
N ALA A 319 18.52 10.53 3.41
CA ALA A 319 17.94 10.94 4.69
C ALA A 319 17.01 12.15 4.53
N ILE A 320 17.47 13.17 3.78
CA ILE A 320 16.65 14.36 3.46
C ILE A 320 15.40 13.96 2.67
N ALA A 321 15.54 13.07 1.68
CA ALA A 321 14.43 12.62 0.85
C ALA A 321 13.38 11.82 1.66
N LEU A 322 13.82 10.94 2.57
CA LEU A 322 12.93 10.20 3.49
C LEU A 322 12.14 11.16 4.38
N GLU A 323 12.82 12.12 5.01
CA GLU A 323 12.16 13.08 5.89
C GLU A 323 11.18 13.97 5.13
N THR A 324 11.54 14.38 3.91
CA THR A 324 10.65 15.14 3.02
C THR A 324 9.40 14.33 2.67
N ALA A 325 9.56 13.06 2.28
CA ALA A 325 8.45 12.18 1.93
C ALA A 325 7.53 11.92 3.14
N ARG A 326 8.13 11.69 4.32
CA ARG A 326 7.40 11.51 5.59
C ARG A 326 6.57 12.73 5.93
N SER A 327 7.17 13.91 5.89
CA SER A 327 6.46 15.18 6.14
C SER A 327 5.31 15.42 5.16
N LEU A 328 5.47 15.02 3.88
CA LEU A 328 4.42 15.18 2.87
C LEU A 328 3.23 14.24 3.11
N TYR A 329 3.45 12.95 3.41
CA TYR A 329 2.32 12.07 3.67
C TYR A 329 1.60 12.43 4.97
N GLN A 330 2.34 12.82 6.02
CA GLN A 330 1.74 13.30 7.28
C GLN A 330 0.89 14.55 7.06
N LYS A 331 1.38 15.50 6.24
CA LYS A 331 0.60 16.68 5.85
C LYS A 331 -0.66 16.29 5.07
N ALA A 332 -0.56 15.38 4.09
CA ALA A 332 -1.70 14.93 3.30
C ALA A 332 -2.75 14.24 4.17
N ALA A 333 -2.32 13.31 5.04
CA ALA A 333 -3.18 12.60 5.97
C ALA A 333 -3.88 13.56 6.95
N ARG A 334 -3.11 14.45 7.59
CA ARG A 334 -3.68 15.43 8.53
C ARG A 334 -4.66 16.38 7.86
N LYS A 335 -4.42 16.74 6.60
CA LYS A 335 -5.37 17.55 5.83
C LYS A 335 -6.66 16.78 5.56
N SER A 336 -6.58 15.48 5.24
CA SER A 336 -7.77 14.62 5.10
C SER A 336 -8.60 14.55 6.38
N ASP A 337 -7.97 14.56 7.55
CA ASP A 337 -8.66 14.55 8.85
C ASP A 337 -9.34 15.89 9.18
N THR A 338 -8.90 16.98 8.58
CA THR A 338 -9.38 18.34 8.94
C THR A 338 -10.19 19.04 7.86
N THR A 339 -10.12 18.56 6.61
CA THR A 339 -10.81 19.16 5.46
C THR A 339 -11.21 18.08 4.45
N ASP A 340 -12.26 18.32 3.66
CA ASP A 340 -12.71 17.38 2.62
C ASP A 340 -11.83 17.33 1.36
N ALA A 341 -10.74 18.12 1.28
CA ALA A 341 -9.93 18.28 0.08
C ALA A 341 -8.45 18.11 0.36
N SER A 342 -7.93 16.90 0.15
CA SER A 342 -6.48 16.58 0.28
C SER A 342 -5.82 16.09 -1.02
N GLU A 343 -6.55 16.10 -2.14
CA GLU A 343 -6.08 15.51 -3.41
C GLU A 343 -4.70 15.99 -3.87
N PRO A 344 -4.38 17.30 -3.88
CA PRO A 344 -3.06 17.78 -4.30
C PRO A 344 -1.92 17.31 -3.40
N GLU A 345 -2.15 17.30 -2.09
CA GLU A 345 -1.17 16.86 -1.12
C GLU A 345 -0.95 15.35 -1.19
N ALA A 346 -2.01 14.57 -1.38
CA ALA A 346 -1.94 13.13 -1.59
C ALA A 346 -1.16 12.80 -2.87
N ALA A 347 -1.38 13.53 -3.96
CA ALA A 347 -0.64 13.37 -5.21
C ALA A 347 0.85 13.68 -5.03
N MET A 348 1.20 14.80 -4.38
CA MET A 348 2.60 15.16 -4.07
C MET A 348 3.26 14.12 -3.16
N ALA A 349 2.58 13.67 -2.13
CA ALA A 349 3.06 12.66 -1.21
C ALA A 349 3.34 11.34 -1.95
N LYS A 350 2.40 10.87 -2.77
CA LYS A 350 2.49 9.63 -3.54
C LYS A 350 3.69 9.62 -4.49
N VAL A 351 3.87 10.68 -5.27
CA VAL A 351 5.02 10.80 -6.19
C VAL A 351 6.34 10.79 -5.42
N THR A 352 6.41 11.50 -4.30
CA THR A 352 7.64 11.62 -3.52
C THR A 352 7.96 10.32 -2.79
N GLY A 353 6.99 9.72 -2.08
CA GLY A 353 7.18 8.49 -1.32
C GLY A 353 7.54 7.29 -2.20
N SER A 354 6.84 7.12 -3.34
CA SER A 354 7.14 6.03 -4.27
C SER A 354 8.55 6.13 -4.89
N ARG A 355 8.98 7.32 -5.28
CA ARG A 355 10.32 7.55 -5.85
C ARG A 355 11.42 7.32 -4.81
N VAL A 356 11.23 7.81 -3.60
CA VAL A 356 12.19 7.63 -2.50
C VAL A 356 12.43 6.15 -2.22
N ALA A 357 11.37 5.32 -2.18
CA ALA A 357 11.48 3.89 -1.99
C ALA A 357 12.36 3.23 -3.06
N VAL A 358 12.08 3.51 -4.34
CA VAL A 358 12.83 2.95 -5.48
C VAL A 358 14.30 3.40 -5.46
N ASP A 359 14.56 4.67 -5.25
CA ASP A 359 15.91 5.24 -5.28
C ASP A 359 16.80 4.70 -4.15
N ILE A 360 16.26 4.64 -2.93
CA ILE A 360 17.01 4.10 -1.78
C ILE A 360 17.23 2.61 -1.92
N ALA A 361 16.22 1.84 -2.34
CA ALA A 361 16.35 0.40 -2.52
C ALA A 361 17.40 0.06 -3.57
N ARG A 362 17.46 0.80 -4.70
CA ARG A 362 18.49 0.66 -5.74
C ARG A 362 19.89 0.87 -5.16
N ASP A 363 20.09 1.95 -4.42
CA ASP A 363 21.41 2.28 -3.87
C ASP A 363 21.79 1.34 -2.71
N ALA A 364 20.82 0.86 -1.94
CA ALA A 364 21.03 -0.17 -0.92
C ALA A 364 21.56 -1.48 -1.52
N ILE A 365 20.98 -1.93 -2.63
CA ILE A 365 21.50 -3.07 -3.39
C ILE A 365 22.94 -2.79 -3.85
N GLN A 366 23.21 -1.62 -4.41
CA GLN A 366 24.52 -1.24 -4.91
C GLN A 366 25.57 -1.22 -3.79
N VAL A 367 25.24 -0.72 -2.61
CA VAL A 367 26.09 -0.75 -1.40
C VAL A 367 26.47 -2.17 -1.00
N HIS A 368 25.53 -3.10 -1.10
CA HIS A 368 25.77 -4.52 -0.75
C HIS A 368 26.50 -5.30 -1.86
N GLY A 369 26.58 -4.77 -3.10
CA GLY A 369 27.19 -5.43 -4.22
C GLY A 369 26.53 -6.76 -4.54
N GLY A 370 27.33 -7.82 -4.78
CA GLY A 370 26.79 -9.16 -5.08
C GLY A 370 25.84 -9.72 -4.02
N TYR A 371 26.04 -9.40 -2.74
CA TYR A 371 25.12 -9.78 -1.66
C TYR A 371 23.77 -9.06 -1.75
N GLY A 372 23.73 -7.85 -2.29
CA GLY A 372 22.49 -7.13 -2.53
C GLY A 372 21.65 -7.69 -3.67
N PHE A 373 22.31 -8.32 -4.64
CA PHE A 373 21.66 -8.84 -5.85
C PHE A 373 21.12 -10.26 -5.71
N VAL A 374 21.71 -11.07 -4.83
CA VAL A 374 21.34 -12.49 -4.64
C VAL A 374 20.12 -12.60 -3.74
N ARG A 375 19.03 -13.21 -4.24
CA ARG A 375 17.79 -13.43 -3.47
C ARG A 375 18.03 -14.36 -2.27
N ARG A 376 18.75 -15.46 -2.47
CA ARG A 376 19.03 -16.47 -1.44
C ARG A 376 20.44 -17.00 -1.60
N LEU A 377 21.23 -16.96 -0.53
CA LEU A 377 22.55 -17.55 -0.51
C LEU A 377 22.46 -19.08 -0.37
N SER A 378 23.11 -19.81 -1.25
CA SER A 378 23.12 -21.28 -1.20
C SER A 378 23.95 -21.82 -0.04
N ALA A 379 24.93 -21.04 0.43
CA ALA A 379 25.88 -21.49 1.46
C ALA A 379 25.25 -21.65 2.85
N ASP A 380 24.30 -20.77 3.21
CA ASP A 380 23.66 -20.71 4.54
C ASP A 380 22.14 -20.53 4.48
N GLY A 381 21.57 -20.44 3.28
CA GLY A 381 20.14 -20.26 3.07
C GLY A 381 19.62 -18.84 3.38
N HIS A 382 20.53 -17.89 3.68
CA HIS A 382 20.13 -16.51 3.97
C HIS A 382 19.34 -15.89 2.81
N ILE A 383 18.17 -15.32 3.11
CA ILE A 383 17.33 -14.62 2.14
C ILE A 383 17.62 -13.12 2.25
N ASN A 384 17.92 -12.52 1.10
CA ASN A 384 18.17 -11.09 0.99
C ASN A 384 16.84 -10.32 0.92
N HIS A 385 16.63 -9.42 1.84
CA HIS A 385 15.44 -8.61 1.92
C HIS A 385 15.45 -7.40 0.95
N LEU A 386 16.64 -6.89 0.60
CA LEU A 386 16.77 -5.71 -0.26
C LEU A 386 16.30 -5.93 -1.70
N GLU A 387 16.52 -7.12 -2.24
CA GLU A 387 16.08 -7.40 -3.60
C GLU A 387 14.55 -7.47 -3.70
N SER A 388 13.88 -7.95 -2.64
CA SER A 388 12.41 -7.91 -2.59
C SER A 388 11.91 -6.47 -2.43
N ILE A 389 12.47 -5.68 -1.53
CA ILE A 389 12.09 -4.27 -1.35
C ILE A 389 12.22 -3.49 -2.67
N TRP A 390 13.28 -3.71 -3.45
CA TRP A 390 13.44 -3.03 -4.74
C TRP A 390 12.36 -3.41 -5.74
N ARG A 391 11.99 -4.69 -5.81
CA ARG A 391 10.89 -5.16 -6.67
C ARG A 391 9.54 -4.63 -6.18
N ASP A 392 9.32 -4.66 -4.87
CA ASP A 392 8.08 -4.25 -4.22
C ASP A 392 7.85 -2.74 -4.35
N SER A 393 8.90 -1.93 -4.24
CA SER A 393 8.79 -0.47 -4.32
C SER A 393 8.31 0.05 -5.68
N LYS A 394 8.58 -0.70 -6.77
CA LYS A 394 8.24 -0.25 -8.12
C LYS A 394 6.75 -0.07 -8.35
N ILE A 395 5.90 -0.89 -7.74
CA ILE A 395 4.44 -0.77 -7.93
C ILE A 395 3.91 0.58 -7.41
N GLY A 396 4.56 1.15 -6.39
CA GLY A 396 4.20 2.45 -5.85
C GLY A 396 4.20 3.59 -6.88
N GLU A 397 4.97 3.48 -7.94
CA GLU A 397 4.97 4.46 -9.04
C GLU A 397 3.82 4.25 -10.04
N ILE A 398 3.14 3.09 -10.01
CA ILE A 398 2.20 2.64 -11.04
C ILE A 398 0.75 2.69 -10.54
N TYR A 399 0.44 1.97 -9.44
CA TYR A 399 -0.93 1.83 -8.97
C TYR A 399 -1.50 3.09 -8.31
N GLU A 400 -2.80 3.12 -8.07
CA GLU A 400 -3.56 4.28 -7.54
C GLU A 400 -3.37 5.57 -8.34
N GLY A 401 -3.18 5.38 -9.64
CA GLY A 401 -2.86 6.42 -10.61
C GLY A 401 -1.35 6.63 -10.74
N ALA A 402 -0.82 6.33 -11.92
CA ALA A 402 0.60 6.43 -12.22
C ALA A 402 1.18 7.81 -11.85
N ASN A 403 2.48 7.85 -11.51
CA ASN A 403 3.14 9.10 -11.12
C ASN A 403 2.99 10.21 -12.16
N GLU A 404 2.90 9.86 -13.46
CA GLU A 404 2.66 10.80 -14.56
C GLU A 404 1.31 11.50 -14.43
N VAL A 405 0.25 10.75 -14.05
CA VAL A 405 -1.09 11.31 -13.82
C VAL A 405 -1.09 12.21 -12.60
N GLN A 406 -0.38 11.83 -11.53
CA GLN A 406 -0.23 12.69 -10.35
C GLN A 406 0.52 13.99 -10.68
N LEU A 407 1.61 13.89 -11.43
CA LEU A 407 2.36 15.06 -11.89
C LEU A 407 1.52 15.98 -12.77
N TRP A 408 0.70 15.40 -13.67
CA TRP A 408 -0.23 16.18 -14.45
C TRP A 408 -1.28 16.91 -13.60
N SER A 409 -1.87 16.23 -12.62
CA SER A 409 -2.80 16.85 -11.66
C SER A 409 -2.15 18.00 -10.87
N ILE A 410 -0.92 17.81 -10.42
CA ILE A 410 -0.15 18.85 -9.71
C ILE A 410 0.14 20.04 -10.66
N ALA A 411 0.54 19.77 -11.90
CA ALA A 411 0.81 20.81 -12.90
C ALA A 411 -0.44 21.64 -13.20
N ARG A 412 -1.62 21.00 -13.31
CA ARG A 412 -2.92 21.69 -13.52
C ARG A 412 -3.26 22.66 -12.38
N LEU A 413 -2.90 22.31 -11.16
CA LEU A 413 -3.08 23.20 -10.01
C LEU A 413 -2.08 24.34 -9.99
N ALA A 414 -0.82 24.06 -10.33
CA ALA A 414 0.25 25.05 -10.27
C ALA A 414 0.21 26.06 -11.42
N LEU A 415 -0.18 25.61 -12.63
CA LEU A 415 -0.12 26.40 -13.86
C LEU A 415 -1.49 26.82 -14.39
N GLY A 416 -2.58 26.22 -13.90
CA GLY A 416 -3.93 26.43 -14.39
C GLY A 416 -4.35 25.45 -15.49
N ARG A 417 -5.65 25.14 -15.56
CA ARG A 417 -6.23 24.24 -16.56
C ARG A 417 -6.26 24.84 -17.96
N ASP A 418 -6.29 26.15 -18.07
CA ASP A 418 -6.23 26.90 -19.32
C ASP A 418 -4.91 26.71 -20.08
N ILE A 419 -3.83 26.34 -19.37
CA ILE A 419 -2.51 26.04 -19.96
C ILE A 419 -2.29 24.54 -20.13
N THR A 420 -2.73 23.73 -19.18
CA THR A 420 -2.39 22.30 -19.13
C THR A 420 -3.45 21.38 -19.75
N GLY A 421 -4.60 21.89 -20.14
CA GLY A 421 -5.68 21.13 -20.77
C GLY A 421 -6.64 20.46 -19.80
#